data_54f1b77e59cd020933dc1ce041f87a6d
#
_entry.id   54f1b77e59cd020933dc1ce041f87a6d
#
_cell.length_a   1.000
_cell.length_b   1.000
_cell.length_c   1.000
_cell.angle_alpha   90.00
_cell.angle_beta   90.00
_cell.angle_gamma   90.00
#
_symmetry.space_group_name_H-M   'P 1'
#
loop_
_entity.id
_entity.type
_entity.pdbx_description
1 polymer ?
#
loop_
_entity_poly.entity_id
_entity_poly.type
_entity_poly.pdbx_seq_one_letter_code
_entity_poly.pdbx_strand_id
1 'polypeptide(L)'
;MKHILLLILIIGIGYSQYREIPDVVTKVATTAGNWLKLETGARGVGMAGAMVAAGTGVSAITYNPASIGFVKGSELYYSKTNYLAGISHSSMAYGTQVTPTDFIAFHLFSFNSGKMDVTNAFFPDGTGEEFDVTGLSLRGTYAKILTDRLKFGVSIKYIRETIYTTAMQTFAIDLGSNFDTGIYGIILGMSVTNFGPDVQFSGEGLEQQVADTLSVDGTLSKLTDEFPIPMSFRLGIKKDVFNNSIHKLTVAMDGVNPIDYVVTGNVGLEYSWFETAYVRGGTHLNHDTASFTMGAGIKIGNIFVDYAYANYGILENTNQFGLRFGF
;
A
#
# COMPACT_ATOMS: atom_id res chain seq x y z
N MET A 1 -25.07 -27.98 0.08
CA MET A 1 -24.02 -29.03 0.17
C MET A 1 -23.28 -29.26 -1.14
N LYS A 2 -23.95 -29.46 -2.30
CA LYS A 2 -23.25 -29.71 -3.60
C LYS A 2 -22.29 -28.58 -4.03
N HIS A 3 -22.60 -27.31 -3.77
CA HIS A 3 -21.76 -26.19 -4.15
C HIS A 3 -20.54 -25.98 -3.23
N ILE A 4 -20.64 -26.40 -1.95
CA ILE A 4 -19.50 -26.39 -1.00
C ILE A 4 -18.49 -27.46 -1.37
N LEU A 5 -18.96 -28.65 -1.80
CA LEU A 5 -18.10 -29.73 -2.28
C LEU A 5 -17.35 -29.33 -3.57
N LEU A 6 -18.00 -28.58 -4.47
CA LEU A 6 -17.36 -28.09 -5.70
C LEU A 6 -16.27 -27.06 -5.40
N LEU A 7 -16.48 -26.17 -4.42
CA LEU A 7 -15.50 -25.18 -3.98
C LEU A 7 -14.26 -25.86 -3.35
N ILE A 8 -14.48 -26.88 -2.51
CA ILE A 8 -13.40 -27.67 -1.89
C ILE A 8 -12.62 -28.45 -2.96
N LEU A 9 -13.30 -28.97 -3.99
CA LEU A 9 -12.64 -29.68 -5.09
C LEU A 9 -11.75 -28.74 -5.93
N ILE A 10 -12.22 -27.53 -6.21
CA ILE A 10 -11.43 -26.50 -6.96
C ILE A 10 -10.19 -26.07 -6.15
N ILE A 11 -10.32 -25.89 -4.83
CA ILE A 11 -9.21 -25.59 -3.94
C ILE A 11 -8.21 -26.74 -3.89
N GLY A 12 -8.71 -28.01 -3.84
CA GLY A 12 -7.87 -29.20 -3.83
C GLY A 12 -7.07 -29.41 -5.13
N ILE A 13 -7.63 -29.08 -6.28
CA ILE A 13 -6.94 -29.17 -7.59
C ILE A 13 -5.88 -28.06 -7.71
N GLY A 14 -6.15 -26.87 -7.20
CA GLY A 14 -5.17 -25.77 -7.14
C GLY A 14 -3.92 -26.15 -6.32
N TYR A 15 -4.09 -26.80 -5.19
CA TYR A 15 -2.98 -27.23 -4.33
C TYR A 15 -2.10 -28.34 -4.96
N SER A 16 -2.69 -29.19 -5.81
CA SER A 16 -1.96 -30.30 -6.46
C SER A 16 -1.00 -29.83 -7.56
N GLN A 17 -1.28 -28.73 -8.24
CA GLN A 17 -0.42 -28.21 -9.31
C GLN A 17 0.72 -27.31 -8.82
N TYR A 18 0.69 -26.85 -7.56
CA TYR A 18 1.73 -25.98 -6.99
C TYR A 18 2.99 -26.72 -6.51
N ARG A 19 3.03 -28.04 -6.61
CA ARG A 19 4.08 -28.86 -6.00
C ARG A 19 5.38 -29.01 -6.83
N GLU A 20 5.41 -28.47 -8.05
CA GLU A 20 6.56 -28.59 -8.97
C GLU A 20 7.07 -27.26 -9.52
N ILE A 21 6.67 -26.12 -8.94
CA ILE A 21 7.29 -24.85 -9.29
C ILE A 21 8.62 -24.80 -8.53
N PRO A 22 9.77 -24.69 -9.25
CA PRO A 22 11.06 -24.54 -8.58
C PRO A 22 11.00 -23.34 -7.64
N ASP A 23 11.73 -23.40 -6.52
CA ASP A 23 11.86 -22.31 -5.57
C ASP A 23 12.07 -21.01 -6.34
N VAL A 24 11.05 -20.17 -6.34
CA VAL A 24 11.10 -18.91 -7.08
C VAL A 24 12.19 -18.08 -6.42
N VAL A 25 13.26 -17.79 -7.16
CA VAL A 25 14.28 -16.86 -6.70
C VAL A 25 13.59 -15.51 -6.53
N THR A 26 13.35 -15.13 -5.28
CA THR A 26 12.76 -13.84 -4.96
C THR A 26 13.77 -12.76 -5.26
N LYS A 27 13.32 -11.67 -5.89
CA LYS A 27 14.12 -10.47 -6.12
C LYS A 27 14.00 -9.49 -4.95
N VAL A 28 13.96 -10.01 -3.72
CA VAL A 28 13.82 -9.19 -2.51
C VAL A 28 14.94 -8.16 -2.44
N ALA A 29 14.58 -6.93 -2.10
CA ALA A 29 15.48 -5.78 -1.99
C ALA A 29 16.20 -5.37 -3.30
N THR A 30 15.66 -5.74 -4.46
CA THR A 30 16.19 -5.31 -5.77
C THR A 30 15.39 -4.18 -6.41
N THR A 31 14.39 -3.64 -5.72
CA THR A 31 13.58 -2.49 -6.18
C THR A 31 13.94 -1.24 -5.40
N ALA A 32 13.88 -0.07 -6.07
CA ALA A 32 13.93 1.22 -5.42
C ALA A 32 12.55 1.60 -4.86
N GLY A 33 12.49 2.45 -3.83
CA GLY A 33 11.22 2.89 -3.28
C GLY A 33 10.41 1.77 -2.58
N ASN A 34 11.08 0.83 -1.92
CA ASN A 34 10.42 -0.29 -1.22
C ASN A 34 9.37 0.15 -0.19
N TRP A 35 9.48 1.35 0.37
CA TRP A 35 8.52 1.96 1.27
C TRP A 35 7.13 2.19 0.64
N LEU A 36 7.02 2.18 -0.69
CA LEU A 36 5.73 2.25 -1.41
C LEU A 36 4.86 1.00 -1.21
N LYS A 37 5.41 -0.09 -0.71
CA LYS A 37 4.69 -1.33 -0.35
C LYS A 37 4.04 -1.26 1.03
N LEU A 38 4.42 -0.29 1.86
CA LEU A 38 3.86 -0.15 3.20
C LEU A 38 2.36 0.11 3.15
N GLU A 39 1.63 -0.63 3.95
CA GLU A 39 0.19 -0.49 4.05
C GLU A 39 -0.19 0.83 4.73
N THR A 40 -1.06 1.57 4.09
CA THR A 40 -1.57 2.85 4.59
C THR A 40 -3.03 2.73 4.95
N GLY A 41 -3.43 3.44 5.99
CA GLY A 41 -4.82 3.45 6.40
C GLY A 41 -5.16 2.40 7.47
N ALA A 42 -5.46 2.87 8.67
CA ALA A 42 -5.74 1.99 9.82
C ALA A 42 -6.86 0.96 9.52
N ARG A 43 -7.87 1.32 8.72
CA ARG A 43 -8.88 0.36 8.27
C ARG A 43 -8.26 -0.77 7.42
N GLY A 44 -7.35 -0.41 6.51
CA GLY A 44 -6.69 -1.39 5.63
C GLY A 44 -5.77 -2.31 6.42
N VAL A 45 -4.91 -1.75 7.26
CA VAL A 45 -4.02 -2.53 8.15
C VAL A 45 -4.81 -3.44 9.06
N GLY A 46 -5.92 -2.98 9.66
CA GLY A 46 -6.80 -3.82 10.50
C GLY A 46 -7.46 -4.99 9.77
N MET A 47 -7.50 -4.95 8.43
CA MET A 47 -8.00 -6.01 7.55
C MET A 47 -6.86 -6.74 6.81
N ALA A 48 -5.62 -6.67 7.31
CA ALA A 48 -4.43 -7.24 6.67
C ALA A 48 -4.27 -6.84 5.20
N GLY A 49 -4.60 -5.61 4.83
CA GLY A 49 -4.48 -5.12 3.46
C GLY A 49 -5.51 -5.65 2.47
N ALA A 50 -6.52 -6.42 2.88
CA ALA A 50 -7.58 -6.95 2.01
C ALA A 50 -8.56 -5.84 1.58
N MET A 51 -8.08 -4.89 0.77
CA MET A 51 -8.75 -3.62 0.48
C MET A 51 -8.99 -3.37 -1.01
N VAL A 52 -8.54 -4.23 -1.89
CA VAL A 52 -8.64 -3.99 -3.34
C VAL A 52 -10.10 -3.93 -3.80
N ALA A 53 -10.95 -4.84 -3.29
CA ALA A 53 -12.39 -4.80 -3.51
C ALA A 53 -13.16 -4.15 -2.34
N ALA A 54 -12.61 -4.20 -1.11
CA ALA A 54 -13.29 -3.70 0.09
C ALA A 54 -13.03 -2.22 0.37
N GLY A 55 -12.00 -1.65 -0.26
CA GLY A 55 -11.62 -0.25 -0.08
C GLY A 55 -12.65 0.72 -0.61
N THR A 56 -13.01 1.71 0.20
CA THR A 56 -13.92 2.79 -0.15
C THR A 56 -13.38 4.12 0.35
N GLY A 57 -13.57 5.18 -0.47
CA GLY A 57 -13.12 6.53 -0.12
C GLY A 57 -11.62 6.74 -0.29
N VAL A 58 -11.14 7.90 0.15
CA VAL A 58 -9.76 8.33 -0.09
C VAL A 58 -8.73 7.57 0.72
N SER A 59 -9.11 6.95 1.84
CA SER A 59 -8.21 6.14 2.68
C SER A 59 -7.75 4.83 2.03
N ALA A 60 -8.41 4.39 0.96
CA ALA A 60 -8.09 3.15 0.24
C ALA A 60 -7.42 3.40 -1.13
N ILE A 61 -7.10 4.65 -1.45
CA ILE A 61 -6.55 5.06 -2.74
C ILE A 61 -5.24 4.36 -3.10
N THR A 62 -4.46 3.97 -2.09
CA THR A 62 -3.18 3.26 -2.27
C THR A 62 -3.35 1.79 -2.65
N TYR A 63 -4.48 1.19 -2.30
CA TYR A 63 -4.82 -0.19 -2.66
C TYR A 63 -5.50 -0.28 -4.03
N ASN A 64 -6.40 0.67 -4.32
CA ASN A 64 -7.16 0.70 -5.57
C ASN A 64 -7.62 2.13 -5.88
N PRO A 65 -7.16 2.76 -6.97
CA PRO A 65 -7.60 4.11 -7.36
C PRO A 65 -9.11 4.24 -7.54
N ALA A 66 -9.82 3.18 -7.93
CA ALA A 66 -11.27 3.20 -8.08
C ALA A 66 -12.03 3.39 -6.75
N SER A 67 -11.34 3.25 -5.61
CA SER A 67 -11.93 3.44 -4.27
C SER A 67 -12.51 4.82 -4.06
N ILE A 68 -11.97 5.86 -4.71
CA ILE A 68 -12.50 7.23 -4.60
C ILE A 68 -13.86 7.39 -5.26
N GLY A 69 -14.26 6.49 -6.17
CA GLY A 69 -15.60 6.43 -6.74
C GLY A 69 -16.73 6.07 -5.75
N PHE A 70 -16.39 5.90 -4.47
CA PHE A 70 -17.34 5.73 -3.37
C PHE A 70 -17.43 6.97 -2.45
N VAL A 71 -16.66 8.03 -2.72
CA VAL A 71 -16.74 9.29 -1.98
C VAL A 71 -18.11 9.92 -2.20
N LYS A 72 -18.71 10.40 -1.11
CA LYS A 72 -19.96 11.16 -1.15
C LYS A 72 -19.64 12.58 -0.69
N GLY A 73 -19.82 13.58 -1.58
CA GLY A 73 -19.39 14.94 -1.31
C GLY A 73 -17.86 15.03 -1.32
N SER A 74 -17.26 15.35 -0.20
CA SER A 74 -15.80 15.45 -0.04
C SER A 74 -15.33 14.63 1.15
N GLU A 75 -14.11 14.10 1.08
CA GLU A 75 -13.45 13.41 2.18
C GLU A 75 -12.03 13.93 2.37
N LEU A 76 -11.64 14.13 3.63
CA LEU A 76 -10.27 14.35 4.07
C LEU A 76 -9.83 13.17 4.94
N TYR A 77 -8.63 12.69 4.71
CA TYR A 77 -8.04 11.59 5.47
C TYR A 77 -6.63 11.92 5.91
N TYR A 78 -6.29 11.53 7.14
CA TYR A 78 -4.93 11.56 7.66
C TYR A 78 -4.65 10.27 8.44
N SER A 79 -3.46 9.71 8.28
CA SER A 79 -2.96 8.64 9.14
C SER A 79 -1.48 8.81 9.46
N LYS A 80 -1.10 8.32 10.62
CA LYS A 80 0.30 8.24 11.07
C LYS A 80 0.56 6.85 11.62
N THR A 81 1.68 6.28 11.25
CA THR A 81 2.16 4.98 11.70
C THR A 81 3.54 5.13 12.30
N ASN A 82 3.70 4.62 13.52
CA ASN A 82 5.01 4.28 14.05
C ASN A 82 5.25 2.82 13.67
N TYR A 83 6.18 2.65 12.72
CA TYR A 83 6.50 1.34 12.17
C TYR A 83 7.67 0.71 12.93
N LEU A 84 8.21 -0.38 12.43
CA LEU A 84 9.31 -1.12 13.02
C LEU A 84 10.62 -0.31 13.03
N ALA A 85 11.52 -0.58 13.99
CA ALA A 85 12.89 -0.04 14.03
C ALA A 85 12.99 1.49 13.93
N GLY A 86 12.05 2.23 14.51
CA GLY A 86 12.06 3.70 14.47
C GLY A 86 11.57 4.31 13.17
N ILE A 87 11.21 3.50 12.17
CA ILE A 87 10.60 3.93 10.92
C ILE A 87 9.23 4.55 11.22
N SER A 88 8.90 5.61 10.53
CA SER A 88 7.59 6.23 10.58
C SER A 88 7.10 6.61 9.20
N HIS A 89 5.79 6.59 9.03
CA HIS A 89 5.18 7.12 7.81
C HIS A 89 3.85 7.80 8.10
N SER A 90 3.50 8.74 7.26
CA SER A 90 2.21 9.42 7.31
C SER A 90 1.58 9.49 5.92
N SER A 91 0.26 9.47 5.92
CA SER A 91 -0.55 9.52 4.70
C SER A 91 -1.64 10.54 4.89
N MET A 92 -1.80 11.42 3.91
CA MET A 92 -2.86 12.43 3.87
C MET A 92 -3.52 12.38 2.50
N ALA A 93 -4.85 12.39 2.47
CA ALA A 93 -5.60 12.39 1.23
C ALA A 93 -6.81 13.30 1.30
N TYR A 94 -7.12 13.95 0.20
CA TYR A 94 -8.35 14.68 -0.02
C TYR A 94 -8.97 14.21 -1.32
N GLY A 95 -10.28 14.00 -1.33
CA GLY A 95 -11.01 13.64 -2.53
C GLY A 95 -12.42 14.19 -2.51
N THR A 96 -12.94 14.46 -3.71
CA THR A 96 -14.26 15.03 -3.87
C THR A 96 -14.96 14.45 -5.10
N GLN A 97 -16.27 14.38 -5.01
CA GLN A 97 -17.16 14.10 -6.12
C GLN A 97 -17.35 15.39 -6.93
N VAL A 98 -16.93 15.38 -8.20
CA VAL A 98 -17.04 16.56 -9.09
C VAL A 98 -18.35 16.55 -9.85
N THR A 99 -18.75 15.37 -10.35
CA THR A 99 -20.05 15.13 -10.96
C THR A 99 -20.67 13.85 -10.35
N PRO A 100 -21.91 13.50 -10.65
CA PRO A 100 -22.48 12.24 -10.16
C PRO A 100 -21.66 10.98 -10.51
N THR A 101 -20.80 11.07 -11.53
CA THR A 101 -19.99 9.93 -12.02
C THR A 101 -18.50 10.14 -11.93
N ASP A 102 -18.02 11.37 -11.71
CA ASP A 102 -16.61 11.70 -11.79
C ASP A 102 -16.04 12.18 -10.44
N PHE A 103 -14.86 11.68 -10.09
CA PHE A 103 -14.22 11.91 -8.80
C PHE A 103 -12.77 12.26 -9.00
N ILE A 104 -12.26 13.16 -8.17
CA ILE A 104 -10.84 13.51 -8.13
C ILE A 104 -10.31 13.39 -6.70
N ALA A 105 -9.04 13.05 -6.56
CA ALA A 105 -8.39 13.02 -5.26
C ALA A 105 -6.90 13.34 -5.38
N PHE A 106 -6.36 13.88 -4.29
CA PHE A 106 -4.93 14.09 -4.08
C PHE A 106 -4.50 13.32 -2.84
N HIS A 107 -3.31 12.72 -2.90
CA HIS A 107 -2.76 11.95 -1.81
C HIS A 107 -1.27 12.24 -1.67
N LEU A 108 -0.84 12.43 -0.45
CA LEU A 108 0.55 12.60 -0.05
C LEU A 108 0.92 11.46 0.89
N PHE A 109 2.01 10.79 0.60
CA PHE A 109 2.60 9.78 1.46
C PHE A 109 4.05 10.16 1.76
N SER A 110 4.41 10.21 3.04
CA SER A 110 5.74 10.54 3.52
C SER A 110 6.27 9.40 4.37
N PHE A 111 7.49 9.01 4.11
CA PHE A 111 8.25 7.97 4.79
C PHE A 111 9.52 8.55 5.38
N ASN A 112 9.91 8.08 6.56
CA ASN A 112 11.19 8.40 7.21
C ASN A 112 11.72 7.15 7.93
N SER A 113 12.97 6.79 7.66
CA SER A 113 13.62 5.61 8.27
C SER A 113 13.96 5.77 9.74
N GLY A 114 13.86 6.98 10.28
CA GLY A 114 14.54 7.33 11.52
C GLY A 114 16.01 7.63 11.28
N LYS A 115 16.65 8.18 12.29
CA LYS A 115 18.04 8.59 12.22
C LYS A 115 18.99 7.40 12.34
N MET A 116 20.06 7.43 11.59
CA MET A 116 21.14 6.44 11.57
C MET A 116 22.48 7.16 11.64
N ASP A 117 23.45 6.58 12.36
CA ASP A 117 24.78 7.15 12.47
C ASP A 117 25.56 6.99 11.16
N VAL A 118 26.28 8.04 10.77
CA VAL A 118 27.27 7.96 9.69
C VAL A 118 28.51 7.27 10.24
N THR A 119 28.87 6.13 9.65
CA THR A 119 30.05 5.34 10.04
C THR A 119 31.07 5.28 8.92
N ASN A 120 32.34 5.12 9.27
CA ASN A 120 33.42 4.87 8.32
C ASN A 120 34.48 3.92 8.94
N ALA A 121 35.49 3.56 8.16
CA ALA A 121 36.54 2.63 8.61
C ALA A 121 37.33 3.10 9.84
N PHE A 122 37.40 4.40 10.12
CA PHE A 122 38.08 4.99 11.25
C PHE A 122 37.16 5.19 12.47
N PHE A 123 35.88 5.35 12.23
CA PHE A 123 34.84 5.57 13.24
C PHE A 123 33.67 4.58 13.00
N PRO A 124 33.88 3.29 13.35
CA PRO A 124 32.84 2.27 13.12
C PRO A 124 31.64 2.41 14.04
N ASP A 125 31.79 3.08 15.19
CA ASP A 125 30.72 3.34 16.16
C ASP A 125 29.98 4.66 15.90
N GLY A 126 30.34 5.39 14.84
CA GLY A 126 29.75 6.65 14.44
C GLY A 126 30.73 7.81 14.35
N THR A 127 30.53 8.69 13.38
CA THR A 127 31.32 9.93 13.22
C THR A 127 30.80 11.09 14.07
N GLY A 128 29.62 10.93 14.66
CA GLY A 128 28.85 11.98 15.33
C GLY A 128 27.89 12.72 14.38
N GLU A 129 27.87 12.36 13.11
CA GLU A 129 26.88 12.81 12.14
C GLU A 129 25.76 11.76 12.01
N GLU A 130 24.53 12.21 11.76
CA GLU A 130 23.37 11.37 11.54
C GLU A 130 22.77 11.64 10.15
N PHE A 131 22.17 10.62 9.57
CA PHE A 131 21.39 10.74 8.33
C PHE A 131 20.09 9.95 8.46
N ASP A 132 19.16 10.21 7.56
CA ASP A 132 17.93 9.43 7.40
C ASP A 132 17.66 9.12 5.92
N VAL A 133 16.77 8.13 5.71
CA VAL A 133 16.19 7.88 4.40
C VAL A 133 14.78 8.44 4.41
N THR A 134 14.50 9.34 3.46
CA THR A 134 13.19 9.95 3.30
C THR A 134 12.56 9.55 1.97
N GLY A 135 11.27 9.25 2.02
CA GLY A 135 10.45 8.96 0.86
C GLY A 135 9.26 9.91 0.77
N LEU A 136 8.98 10.41 -0.43
CA LEU A 136 7.83 11.26 -0.72
C LEU A 136 7.10 10.73 -1.95
N SER A 137 5.79 10.50 -1.82
CA SER A 137 4.92 10.23 -2.96
C SER A 137 3.77 11.22 -3.00
N LEU A 138 3.66 11.94 -4.11
CA LEU A 138 2.53 12.83 -4.42
C LEU A 138 1.69 12.16 -5.51
N ARG A 139 0.40 12.00 -5.28
CA ARG A 139 -0.51 11.30 -6.20
C ARG A 139 -1.70 12.18 -6.53
N GLY A 140 -2.01 12.31 -7.81
CA GLY A 140 -3.29 12.78 -8.32
C GLY A 140 -4.08 11.61 -8.89
N THR A 141 -5.35 11.50 -8.53
CA THR A 141 -6.23 10.40 -8.94
C THR A 141 -7.51 10.93 -9.55
N TYR A 142 -7.93 10.30 -10.63
CA TYR A 142 -9.24 10.45 -11.23
C TYR A 142 -9.95 9.10 -11.23
N ALA A 143 -11.22 9.07 -10.84
CA ALA A 143 -12.06 7.89 -10.99
C ALA A 143 -13.40 8.25 -11.61
N LYS A 144 -13.97 7.26 -12.28
CA LYS A 144 -15.27 7.37 -12.97
C LYS A 144 -16.14 6.16 -12.73
N ILE A 145 -17.42 6.40 -12.50
CA ILE A 145 -18.47 5.39 -12.57
C ILE A 145 -18.82 5.21 -14.04
N LEU A 146 -18.36 4.11 -14.64
CA LEU A 146 -18.59 3.81 -16.06
C LEU A 146 -19.98 3.20 -16.29
N THR A 147 -20.41 2.38 -15.34
CA THR A 147 -21.77 1.80 -15.31
C THR A 147 -22.22 1.69 -13.86
N ASP A 148 -23.48 1.35 -13.61
CA ASP A 148 -24.03 1.10 -12.26
C ASP A 148 -23.21 0.09 -11.46
N ARG A 149 -22.44 -0.78 -12.15
CA ARG A 149 -21.67 -1.87 -11.54
C ARG A 149 -20.16 -1.69 -11.63
N LEU A 150 -19.66 -0.81 -12.49
CA LEU A 150 -18.23 -0.68 -12.76
C LEU A 150 -17.73 0.72 -12.45
N LYS A 151 -16.77 0.78 -11.53
CA LYS A 151 -15.95 1.97 -11.25
C LYS A 151 -14.53 1.71 -11.74
N PHE A 152 -13.92 2.71 -12.32
CA PHE A 152 -12.55 2.67 -12.81
C PHE A 152 -11.80 3.88 -12.29
N GLY A 153 -10.52 3.72 -11.97
CA GLY A 153 -9.67 4.81 -11.46
C GLY A 153 -8.26 4.72 -12.03
N VAL A 154 -7.68 5.89 -12.20
CA VAL A 154 -6.29 6.09 -12.65
C VAL A 154 -5.62 7.07 -11.71
N SER A 155 -4.38 6.78 -11.30
CA SER A 155 -3.54 7.72 -10.56
C SER A 155 -2.24 7.96 -11.30
N ILE A 156 -1.73 9.18 -11.20
CA ILE A 156 -0.36 9.53 -11.56
C ILE A 156 0.34 9.91 -10.26
N LYS A 157 1.55 9.38 -10.07
CA LYS A 157 2.37 9.63 -8.88
C LYS A 157 3.71 10.20 -9.27
N TYR A 158 4.15 11.20 -8.51
CA TYR A 158 5.55 11.59 -8.41
C TYR A 158 6.13 10.91 -7.17
N ILE A 159 7.28 10.28 -7.31
CA ILE A 159 7.99 9.53 -6.26
C ILE A 159 9.39 10.09 -6.16
N ARG A 160 9.83 10.36 -4.93
CA ARG A 160 11.21 10.73 -4.61
C ARG A 160 11.67 9.98 -3.38
N GLU A 161 12.85 9.40 -3.45
CA GLU A 161 13.57 8.81 -2.31
C GLU A 161 14.92 9.48 -2.18
N THR A 162 15.28 9.85 -0.97
CA THR A 162 16.58 10.47 -0.67
C THR A 162 17.27 9.62 0.38
N ILE A 163 18.49 9.22 0.11
CA ILE A 163 19.35 8.44 1.00
C ILE A 163 20.62 9.26 1.22
N TYR A 164 20.69 9.92 2.38
CA TYR A 164 21.80 10.80 2.73
C TYR A 164 22.04 11.87 1.63
N THR A 165 23.12 11.76 0.87
CA THR A 165 23.51 12.71 -0.20
C THR A 165 23.08 12.26 -1.60
N THR A 166 22.35 11.15 -1.72
CA THR A 166 21.87 10.63 -3.01
C THR A 166 20.35 10.61 -3.05
N ALA A 167 19.79 10.75 -4.24
CA ALA A 167 18.35 10.70 -4.44
C ALA A 167 17.98 10.04 -5.77
N MET A 168 16.79 9.43 -5.80
CA MET A 168 16.11 9.07 -7.03
C MET A 168 14.76 9.76 -7.11
N GLN A 169 14.27 9.97 -8.32
CA GLN A 169 12.92 10.49 -8.56
C GLN A 169 12.33 9.90 -9.84
N THR A 170 11.03 9.70 -9.84
CA THR A 170 10.33 9.11 -10.98
C THR A 170 8.83 9.43 -10.96
N PHE A 171 8.16 9.10 -12.06
CA PHE A 171 6.71 9.07 -12.15
C PHE A 171 6.23 7.64 -12.31
N ALA A 172 5.07 7.34 -11.71
CA ALA A 172 4.41 6.05 -11.86
C ALA A 172 2.91 6.23 -12.04
N ILE A 173 2.28 5.22 -12.61
CA ILE A 173 0.84 5.17 -12.86
C ILE A 173 0.26 4.01 -12.04
N ASP A 174 -0.91 4.25 -11.42
CA ASP A 174 -1.74 3.19 -10.87
C ASP A 174 -3.05 3.11 -11.64
N LEU A 175 -3.52 1.90 -11.86
CA LEU A 175 -4.82 1.61 -12.47
C LEU A 175 -5.63 0.77 -11.49
N GLY A 176 -6.94 0.97 -11.48
CA GLY A 176 -7.79 0.17 -10.64
C GLY A 176 -9.24 0.12 -11.10
N SER A 177 -9.89 -0.96 -10.73
CA SER A 177 -11.32 -1.13 -10.99
C SER A 177 -12.03 -1.77 -9.80
N ASN A 178 -13.33 -1.53 -9.72
CA ASN A 178 -14.22 -2.14 -8.75
C ASN A 178 -15.51 -2.51 -9.47
N PHE A 179 -15.82 -3.80 -9.50
CA PHE A 179 -16.93 -4.36 -10.29
C PHE A 179 -17.90 -5.14 -9.41
N ASP A 180 -19.15 -4.68 -9.36
CA ASP A 180 -20.25 -5.43 -8.77
C ASP A 180 -20.71 -6.51 -9.76
N THR A 181 -20.49 -7.77 -9.42
CA THR A 181 -20.87 -8.88 -10.29
C THR A 181 -22.39 -9.02 -10.46
N GLY A 182 -23.18 -8.45 -9.54
CA GLY A 182 -24.62 -8.68 -9.42
C GLY A 182 -24.96 -10.10 -8.96
N ILE A 183 -23.97 -10.94 -8.63
CA ILE A 183 -24.15 -12.33 -8.22
C ILE A 183 -23.85 -12.43 -6.74
N TYR A 184 -24.86 -12.79 -5.94
CA TYR A 184 -24.75 -12.99 -4.47
C TYR A 184 -24.10 -11.81 -3.71
N GLY A 185 -24.08 -10.59 -4.27
CA GLY A 185 -23.45 -9.42 -3.66
C GLY A 185 -21.91 -9.48 -3.63
N ILE A 186 -21.30 -10.25 -4.54
CA ILE A 186 -19.86 -10.34 -4.68
C ILE A 186 -19.36 -9.13 -5.48
N ILE A 187 -18.37 -8.45 -4.94
CA ILE A 187 -17.64 -7.35 -5.59
C ILE A 187 -16.24 -7.83 -5.90
N LEU A 188 -15.77 -7.58 -7.11
CA LEU A 188 -14.42 -7.83 -7.58
C LEU A 188 -13.65 -6.51 -7.62
N GLY A 189 -12.42 -6.52 -7.17
CA GLY A 189 -11.49 -5.42 -7.29
C GLY A 189 -10.22 -5.87 -8.02
N MET A 190 -9.69 -5.03 -8.87
CA MET A 190 -8.39 -5.25 -9.53
C MET A 190 -7.59 -3.96 -9.46
N SER A 191 -6.29 -4.07 -9.24
CA SER A 191 -5.40 -2.93 -9.34
C SER A 191 -4.00 -3.34 -9.79
N VAL A 192 -3.37 -2.42 -10.53
CA VAL A 192 -1.94 -2.40 -10.82
C VAL A 192 -1.40 -1.14 -10.21
N THR A 193 -0.40 -1.25 -9.36
CA THR A 193 0.20 -0.10 -8.67
C THR A 193 1.67 0.01 -9.00
N ASN A 194 2.19 1.24 -8.98
CA ASN A 194 3.61 1.54 -9.21
C ASN A 194 4.10 1.09 -10.61
N PHE A 195 3.29 1.24 -11.66
CA PHE A 195 3.75 1.03 -13.02
C PHE A 195 4.54 2.25 -13.50
N GLY A 196 5.84 2.10 -13.72
CA GLY A 196 6.72 3.19 -14.12
C GLY A 196 8.07 2.68 -14.62
N PRO A 197 8.97 3.58 -15.08
CA PRO A 197 10.29 3.20 -15.55
C PRO A 197 11.20 2.78 -14.39
N ASP A 198 12.28 2.10 -14.74
CA ASP A 198 13.40 1.87 -13.84
C ASP A 198 14.08 3.19 -13.48
N VAL A 199 14.72 3.27 -12.33
CA VAL A 199 15.30 4.47 -11.75
C VAL A 199 16.77 4.28 -11.38
N GLN A 200 17.53 5.35 -11.41
CA GLN A 200 18.90 5.40 -10.92
C GLN A 200 19.01 6.43 -9.79
N PHE A 201 19.90 6.18 -8.86
CA PHE A 201 20.28 7.16 -7.84
C PHE A 201 21.36 8.07 -8.38
N SER A 202 21.30 9.36 -8.02
CA SER A 202 22.27 10.39 -8.34
C SER A 202 22.47 11.32 -7.14
N GLY A 203 23.59 12.01 -7.09
CA GLY A 203 23.88 12.97 -6.02
C GLY A 203 25.35 12.99 -5.62
N GLU A 204 25.69 13.92 -4.75
CA GLU A 204 27.08 14.20 -4.33
C GLU A 204 27.80 12.97 -3.74
N GLY A 205 27.08 12.08 -3.07
CA GLY A 205 27.66 10.84 -2.51
C GLY A 205 28.18 9.85 -3.56
N LEU A 206 27.81 10.04 -4.84
CA LEU A 206 28.29 9.25 -5.96
C LEU A 206 29.37 9.99 -6.78
N GLU A 207 29.74 11.20 -6.37
CA GLU A 207 30.75 11.99 -7.04
C GLU A 207 32.14 11.68 -6.45
N GLN A 208 33.10 11.52 -7.34
CA GLN A 208 34.50 11.34 -6.96
C GLN A 208 35.33 12.42 -7.65
N GLN A 209 36.03 13.21 -6.87
CA GLN A 209 37.01 14.14 -7.41
C GLN A 209 38.22 13.36 -7.90
N VAL A 210 38.58 13.56 -9.15
CA VAL A 210 39.80 13.00 -9.76
C VAL A 210 40.77 14.14 -9.99
N ALA A 211 41.86 14.13 -9.20
CA ALA A 211 42.99 15.01 -9.46
C ALA A 211 43.75 14.46 -10.67
N ASP A 212 43.63 15.09 -11.83
CA ASP A 212 44.51 14.78 -12.97
C ASP A 212 45.78 15.61 -12.86
N THR A 213 46.92 14.93 -12.89
CA THR A 213 48.25 15.58 -12.83
C THR A 213 48.59 16.47 -14.04
N LEU A 214 47.76 16.50 -15.07
CA LEU A 214 48.01 17.20 -16.34
C LEU A 214 47.05 18.32 -16.72
N SER A 215 45.88 18.43 -16.18
CA SER A 215 45.00 19.62 -16.22
C SER A 215 43.56 19.33 -15.77
N VAL A 216 43.02 20.26 -15.02
CA VAL A 216 41.60 20.40 -14.63
C VAL A 216 41.13 19.34 -13.62
N ASP A 217 40.89 19.80 -12.42
CA ASP A 217 40.09 19.05 -11.41
C ASP A 217 38.73 18.69 -12.04
N GLY A 218 38.48 17.40 -12.24
CA GLY A 218 37.25 16.85 -12.81
C GLY A 218 36.47 16.09 -11.76
N THR A 219 35.16 16.28 -11.74
CA THR A 219 34.25 15.45 -10.94
C THR A 219 33.73 14.30 -11.81
N LEU A 220 33.98 13.06 -11.39
CA LEU A 220 33.38 11.88 -11.99
C LEU A 220 32.19 11.45 -11.15
N SER A 221 31.02 11.34 -11.77
CA SER A 221 29.84 10.76 -11.13
C SER A 221 29.79 9.26 -11.39
N LYS A 222 29.69 8.46 -10.33
CA LYS A 222 29.47 7.03 -10.44
C LYS A 222 28.01 6.80 -10.80
N LEU A 223 27.75 5.99 -11.83
CA LEU A 223 26.41 5.54 -12.18
C LEU A 223 26.06 4.34 -11.30
N THR A 224 24.86 4.36 -10.73
CA THR A 224 24.26 3.17 -10.13
C THR A 224 23.62 2.30 -11.22
N ASP A 225 23.36 1.04 -10.90
CA ASP A 225 22.47 0.22 -11.72
C ASP A 225 21.05 0.83 -11.76
N GLU A 226 20.29 0.43 -12.75
CA GLU A 226 18.87 0.74 -12.85
C GLU A 226 18.05 -0.22 -11.96
N PHE A 227 17.16 0.33 -11.16
CA PHE A 227 16.30 -0.42 -10.26
C PHE A 227 14.84 -0.24 -10.66
N PRO A 228 14.05 -1.32 -10.80
CA PRO A 228 12.62 -1.18 -10.96
C PRO A 228 11.98 -0.60 -9.69
N ILE A 229 10.86 0.11 -9.85
CA ILE A 229 10.00 0.47 -8.74
C ILE A 229 9.09 -0.73 -8.38
N PRO A 230 8.59 -0.85 -7.14
CA PRO A 230 7.90 -2.05 -6.66
C PRO A 230 6.48 -2.17 -7.23
N MET A 231 6.40 -2.49 -8.53
CA MET A 231 5.14 -2.75 -9.20
C MET A 231 4.42 -3.93 -8.56
N SER A 232 3.12 -3.81 -8.38
CA SER A 232 2.29 -4.87 -7.81
C SER A 232 0.96 -4.99 -8.55
N PHE A 233 0.61 -6.22 -8.90
CA PHE A 233 -0.72 -6.58 -9.36
C PHE A 233 -1.52 -7.15 -8.19
N ARG A 234 -2.77 -6.71 -8.04
CA ARG A 234 -3.66 -7.15 -6.99
C ARG A 234 -5.03 -7.52 -7.55
N LEU A 235 -5.57 -8.62 -7.07
CA LEU A 235 -6.93 -9.07 -7.35
C LEU A 235 -7.63 -9.35 -6.03
N GLY A 236 -8.80 -8.77 -5.84
CA GLY A 236 -9.55 -8.91 -4.60
C GLY A 236 -11.02 -9.25 -4.83
N ILE A 237 -11.59 -9.91 -3.84
CA ILE A 237 -13.02 -10.16 -3.75
C ILE A 237 -13.54 -9.66 -2.40
N LYS A 238 -14.76 -9.16 -2.40
CA LYS A 238 -15.46 -8.74 -1.20
C LYS A 238 -16.90 -9.21 -1.24
N LYS A 239 -17.42 -9.58 -0.06
CA LYS A 239 -18.84 -9.87 0.13
C LYS A 239 -19.30 -9.38 1.50
N ASP A 240 -20.48 -8.74 1.53
CA ASP A 240 -21.21 -8.51 2.75
C ASP A 240 -22.02 -9.78 3.05
N VAL A 241 -21.59 -10.56 4.07
CA VAL A 241 -22.19 -11.87 4.40
C VAL A 241 -23.58 -11.68 4.98
N PHE A 242 -23.74 -10.71 5.83
CA PHE A 242 -25.03 -10.16 6.23
C PHE A 242 -24.94 -8.65 6.34
N ASN A 243 -26.03 -7.99 6.03
CA ASN A 243 -26.16 -6.56 6.05
C ASN A 243 -27.62 -6.19 6.39
N ASN A 244 -27.82 -5.69 7.60
CA ASN A 244 -29.10 -5.16 8.06
C ASN A 244 -28.87 -3.82 8.75
N SER A 245 -29.92 -3.18 9.23
CA SER A 245 -29.85 -1.85 9.85
C SER A 245 -28.97 -1.75 11.11
N ILE A 246 -28.67 -2.88 11.76
CA ILE A 246 -27.92 -2.92 13.02
C ILE A 246 -26.54 -3.54 12.81
N HIS A 247 -26.48 -4.65 12.06
CA HIS A 247 -25.29 -5.49 11.94
C HIS A 247 -24.89 -5.63 10.48
N LYS A 248 -23.61 -5.44 10.21
CA LYS A 248 -23.01 -5.75 8.90
C LYS A 248 -21.71 -6.50 9.10
N LEU A 249 -21.52 -7.59 8.38
CA LEU A 249 -20.26 -8.33 8.32
C LEU A 249 -19.76 -8.37 6.89
N THR A 250 -18.60 -7.79 6.67
CA THR A 250 -17.89 -7.80 5.40
C THR A 250 -16.72 -8.79 5.50
N VAL A 251 -16.58 -9.63 4.49
CA VAL A 251 -15.43 -10.51 4.28
C VAL A 251 -14.74 -10.07 3.00
N ALA A 252 -13.42 -9.96 3.05
CA ALA A 252 -12.60 -9.61 1.90
C ALA A 252 -11.38 -10.53 1.79
N MET A 253 -10.97 -10.83 0.56
CA MET A 253 -9.79 -11.60 0.25
C MET A 253 -9.07 -10.97 -0.94
N ASP A 254 -7.77 -10.76 -0.82
CA ASP A 254 -6.93 -10.22 -1.88
C ASP A 254 -5.76 -11.17 -2.16
N GLY A 255 -5.44 -11.39 -3.43
CA GLY A 255 -4.18 -11.93 -3.89
C GLY A 255 -3.28 -10.78 -4.36
N VAL A 256 -2.04 -10.77 -3.92
CA VAL A 256 -1.06 -9.73 -4.23
C VAL A 256 0.16 -10.37 -4.88
N ASN A 257 0.51 -9.91 -6.06
CA ASN A 257 1.67 -10.37 -6.83
C ASN A 257 2.63 -9.18 -7.08
N PRO A 258 3.58 -8.93 -6.18
CA PRO A 258 4.61 -7.92 -6.39
C PRO A 258 5.70 -8.46 -7.32
N ILE A 259 6.38 -7.56 -8.04
CA ILE A 259 7.45 -7.93 -9.00
C ILE A 259 8.70 -8.51 -8.31
N ASP A 260 8.91 -8.17 -7.04
CA ASP A 260 10.12 -8.45 -6.27
C ASP A 260 9.91 -9.43 -5.11
N TYR A 261 8.72 -10.00 -4.98
CA TYR A 261 8.40 -10.94 -3.90
C TYR A 261 7.46 -12.05 -4.38
N VAL A 262 7.27 -13.07 -3.56
CA VAL A 262 6.31 -14.15 -3.81
C VAL A 262 4.87 -13.65 -3.77
N VAL A 263 3.97 -14.40 -4.42
CA VAL A 263 2.54 -14.13 -4.33
C VAL A 263 2.07 -14.33 -2.89
N THR A 264 1.43 -13.31 -2.34
CA THR A 264 0.85 -13.33 -1.00
C THR A 264 -0.67 -13.27 -1.06
N GLY A 265 -1.33 -13.70 0.01
CA GLY A 265 -2.77 -13.58 0.18
C GLY A 265 -3.10 -12.77 1.42
N ASN A 266 -4.17 -12.00 1.35
CA ASN A 266 -4.67 -11.24 2.48
C ASN A 266 -6.14 -11.62 2.72
N VAL A 267 -6.50 -11.86 3.97
CA VAL A 267 -7.89 -12.13 4.37
C VAL A 267 -8.29 -11.15 5.45
N GLY A 268 -9.38 -10.45 5.24
CA GLY A 268 -9.89 -9.44 6.17
C GLY A 268 -11.36 -9.61 6.48
N LEU A 269 -11.71 -9.31 7.71
CA LEU A 269 -13.07 -9.27 8.24
C LEU A 269 -13.34 -7.90 8.84
N GLU A 270 -14.49 -7.32 8.55
CA GLU A 270 -14.97 -6.10 9.19
C GLU A 270 -16.40 -6.31 9.66
N TYR A 271 -16.61 -6.19 10.97
CA TYR A 271 -17.93 -6.14 11.57
C TYR A 271 -18.27 -4.71 11.95
N SER A 272 -19.45 -4.24 11.57
CA SER A 272 -19.97 -2.94 12.01
C SER A 272 -21.29 -3.07 12.74
N TRP A 273 -21.41 -2.27 13.80
CA TRP A 273 -22.60 -2.14 14.63
C TRP A 273 -23.18 -0.74 14.46
N PHE A 274 -24.44 -0.68 13.97
CA PHE A 274 -25.17 0.57 13.63
C PHE A 274 -24.38 1.49 12.67
N GLU A 275 -23.46 0.97 11.87
CA GLU A 275 -22.53 1.76 11.05
C GLU A 275 -21.77 2.85 11.86
N THR A 276 -21.65 2.64 13.17
CA THR A 276 -21.02 3.58 14.12
C THR A 276 -19.76 2.98 14.74
N ALA A 277 -19.81 1.73 15.19
CA ALA A 277 -18.67 1.03 15.75
C ALA A 277 -18.22 -0.08 14.81
N TYR A 278 -16.91 -0.22 14.64
CA TYR A 278 -16.27 -1.15 13.73
C TYR A 278 -15.22 -1.96 14.46
N VAL A 279 -15.23 -3.28 14.26
CA VAL A 279 -14.16 -4.18 14.70
C VAL A 279 -13.65 -4.92 13.47
N ARG A 280 -12.34 -5.05 13.37
CA ARG A 280 -11.66 -5.63 12.22
C ARG A 280 -10.65 -6.67 12.66
N GLY A 281 -10.44 -7.65 11.83
CA GLY A 281 -9.39 -8.63 11.98
C GLY A 281 -8.95 -9.14 10.63
N GLY A 282 -7.69 -9.50 10.52
CA GLY A 282 -7.15 -10.02 9.27
C GLY A 282 -5.91 -10.85 9.47
N THR A 283 -5.50 -11.53 8.41
CA THR A 283 -4.27 -12.31 8.36
C THR A 283 -3.65 -12.26 6.99
N HIS A 284 -2.31 -12.25 6.99
CA HIS A 284 -1.51 -12.41 5.78
C HIS A 284 -1.21 -13.90 5.58
N LEU A 285 -1.33 -14.36 4.35
CA LEU A 285 -1.01 -15.72 3.92
C LEU A 285 0.24 -15.69 3.05
N ASN A 286 1.12 -16.65 3.25
CA ASN A 286 2.39 -16.76 2.51
C ASN A 286 3.27 -15.51 2.65
N HIS A 287 3.32 -14.95 3.86
CA HIS A 287 4.16 -13.79 4.20
C HIS A 287 5.15 -14.22 5.29
N ASP A 288 6.42 -13.81 5.17
CA ASP A 288 7.50 -14.30 6.05
C ASP A 288 7.33 -13.87 7.51
N THR A 289 6.84 -12.68 7.76
CA THR A 289 6.79 -12.08 9.11
C THR A 289 5.41 -11.60 9.53
N ALA A 290 4.65 -10.97 8.61
CA ALA A 290 3.31 -10.48 8.93
C ALA A 290 2.35 -11.64 9.17
N SER A 291 1.68 -11.65 10.31
CA SER A 291 0.79 -12.74 10.71
C SER A 291 -0.65 -12.29 10.80
N PHE A 292 -1.05 -11.71 11.93
CA PHE A 292 -2.42 -11.26 12.14
C PHE A 292 -2.49 -9.76 12.39
N THR A 293 -3.62 -9.19 12.07
CA THR A 293 -3.93 -7.79 12.31
C THR A 293 -5.26 -7.64 13.01
N MET A 294 -5.39 -6.57 13.77
CA MET A 294 -6.63 -6.19 14.43
C MET A 294 -6.89 -4.71 14.23
N GLY A 295 -8.15 -4.30 14.24
CA GLY A 295 -8.51 -2.90 14.13
C GLY A 295 -9.82 -2.60 14.81
N ALA A 296 -9.97 -1.35 15.22
CA ALA A 296 -11.20 -0.79 15.73
C ALA A 296 -11.45 0.56 15.08
N GLY A 297 -12.71 0.93 14.95
CA GLY A 297 -13.10 2.23 14.42
C GLY A 297 -14.39 2.71 15.05
N ILE A 298 -14.52 4.01 15.13
CA ILE A 298 -15.75 4.67 15.57
C ILE A 298 -16.10 5.83 14.64
N LYS A 299 -17.38 5.96 14.33
CA LYS A 299 -17.93 7.05 13.54
C LYS A 299 -18.74 7.96 14.45
N ILE A 300 -18.39 9.23 14.51
CA ILE A 300 -19.09 10.26 15.29
C ILE A 300 -19.50 11.36 14.30
N GLY A 301 -20.76 11.37 13.91
CA GLY A 301 -21.23 12.26 12.84
C GLY A 301 -20.50 11.98 11.51
N ASN A 302 -19.75 12.95 11.05
CA ASN A 302 -18.96 12.87 9.80
C ASN A 302 -17.49 12.49 10.02
N ILE A 303 -17.09 12.25 11.28
CA ILE A 303 -15.71 11.92 11.65
C ILE A 303 -15.61 10.43 11.89
N PHE A 304 -14.59 9.79 11.30
CA PHE A 304 -14.20 8.43 11.59
C PHE A 304 -12.81 8.44 12.25
N VAL A 305 -12.70 7.75 13.37
CA VAL A 305 -11.43 7.51 14.06
C VAL A 305 -11.16 6.02 14.00
N ASP A 306 -10.05 5.65 13.42
CA ASP A 306 -9.64 4.27 13.23
C ASP A 306 -8.30 4.01 13.93
N TYR A 307 -8.16 2.84 14.49
CA TYR A 307 -6.93 2.29 15.06
C TYR A 307 -6.67 0.91 14.50
N ALA A 308 -5.42 0.60 14.24
CA ALA A 308 -5.00 -0.75 13.86
C ALA A 308 -3.71 -1.16 14.56
N TYR A 309 -3.63 -2.44 14.81
CA TYR A 309 -2.49 -3.17 15.31
C TYR A 309 -2.12 -4.27 14.32
N ALA A 310 -0.86 -4.37 13.96
CA ALA A 310 -0.35 -5.44 13.12
C ALA A 310 0.84 -6.12 13.79
N ASN A 311 0.83 -7.46 13.80
CA ASN A 311 1.88 -8.28 14.37
C ASN A 311 2.82 -8.79 13.27
N TYR A 312 4.13 -8.52 13.43
CA TYR A 312 5.18 -8.94 12.52
C TYR A 312 6.12 -10.01 13.14
N GLY A 313 5.60 -10.78 14.10
CA GLY A 313 6.35 -11.85 14.74
C GLY A 313 7.59 -11.34 15.49
N ILE A 314 8.78 -11.81 15.09
CA ILE A 314 10.06 -11.43 15.72
C ILE A 314 10.43 -9.95 15.53
N LEU A 315 9.82 -9.26 14.59
CA LEU A 315 10.04 -7.83 14.35
C LEU A 315 9.14 -6.94 15.22
N GLU A 316 8.37 -7.55 16.15
CA GLU A 316 7.42 -6.90 17.03
C GLU A 316 6.13 -6.47 16.32
N ASN A 317 5.55 -5.36 16.71
CA ASN A 317 4.24 -4.92 16.27
C ASN A 317 4.25 -3.44 15.86
N THR A 318 3.27 -3.08 15.04
CA THR A 318 3.06 -1.70 14.62
C THR A 318 1.67 -1.21 14.99
N ASN A 319 1.58 0.10 15.20
CA ASN A 319 0.34 0.77 15.55
C ASN A 319 0.06 1.88 14.56
N GLN A 320 -1.15 1.92 14.04
CA GLN A 320 -1.57 2.94 13.11
C GLN A 320 -2.86 3.64 13.58
N PHE A 321 -2.84 4.95 13.51
CA PHE A 321 -4.01 5.80 13.75
C PHE A 321 -4.46 6.43 12.44
N GLY A 322 -5.77 6.50 12.25
CA GLY A 322 -6.39 7.12 11.09
C GLY A 322 -7.54 8.03 11.51
N LEU A 323 -7.64 9.16 10.85
CA LEU A 323 -8.73 10.11 10.99
C LEU A 323 -9.29 10.42 9.62
N ARG A 324 -10.61 10.25 9.44
CA ARG A 324 -11.31 10.57 8.20
C ARG A 324 -12.49 11.47 8.49
N PHE A 325 -12.63 12.51 7.71
CA PHE A 325 -13.70 13.49 7.80
C PHE A 325 -14.43 13.60 6.46
N GLY A 326 -15.75 13.39 6.45
CA GLY A 326 -16.62 13.56 5.28
C GLY A 326 -17.45 14.85 5.40
N PHE A 327 -17.67 15.57 4.29
CA PHE A 327 -18.46 16.82 4.27
C PHE A 327 -19.07 17.11 2.91
#